data_afa1922c6b91f55cb479e939a11c6adf
#
_entry.id   afa1922c6b91f55cb479e939a11c6adf
#
_cell.length_a   1.000
_cell.length_b   1.000
_cell.length_c   1.000
_cell.angle_alpha   90.00
_cell.angle_beta   90.00
_cell.angle_gamma   90.00
#
_symmetry.space_group_name_H-M   'P 1'
#
loop_
_entity.id
_entity.type
_entity.pdbx_description
1 polymer ?
#
loop_
_entity_poly.entity_id
_entity_poly.type
_entity_poly.pdbx_seq_one_letter_code
_entity_poly.pdbx_strand_id
1 'polypeptide(L)'
;RDVLGSRGLGDVYKRQHETDIDRKVLRFVPTVEGKTYYFDGERYWRVCVFIPESQTLEAVTPESSYLVGVKFGEFEAMLADLPEKLGETIPDFHNMEFRMQQLREAVAQNAAGRMEKVQSLVDEIEKDAEEMCAAERLYREGKLPKRICHCDTKVSNMLFDKDGKVLCVIDLDTTMPSFVFSDFGDFLRSAGNTAPEDEPDLNKIHFNMDIFRAFAKGYIESAKSFLTPLEIEMLPYAVMLFPYMQAVRFLADYINGDTYYQIKYAEHNYVRTLAQYKLYQEARRAVPEMKEYISSLL
;
A
#
# COMPACT_ATOMS: atom_id res chain seq x y z
N ARG A 1 -9.31 -9.16 16.00
CA ARG A 1 -10.56 -9.26 15.27
C ARG A 1 -10.36 -10.27 14.15
N ASP A 2 -11.01 -11.41 14.29
CA ASP A 2 -10.59 -12.70 13.71
C ASP A 2 -11.11 -13.03 12.31
N VAL A 3 -11.70 -12.09 11.59
CA VAL A 3 -12.38 -12.38 10.32
C VAL A 3 -11.38 -12.80 9.24
N LEU A 4 -10.16 -12.30 9.31
CA LEU A 4 -9.05 -12.66 8.40
C LEU A 4 -8.12 -13.74 8.99
N GLY A 5 -8.41 -14.22 10.19
CA GLY A 5 -7.72 -15.37 10.77
C GLY A 5 -7.97 -16.65 9.99
N SER A 6 -7.27 -17.70 10.36
CA SER A 6 -7.20 -19.00 9.66
C SER A 6 -8.52 -19.60 9.19
N ARG A 7 -9.67 -19.19 9.74
CA ARG A 7 -10.99 -19.66 9.31
C ARG A 7 -11.52 -18.90 8.10
N GLY A 8 -11.43 -17.55 8.06
CA GLY A 8 -11.99 -16.75 6.96
C GLY A 8 -11.31 -17.00 5.62
N LEU A 9 -10.03 -16.67 5.50
CA LEU A 9 -9.27 -16.88 4.25
C LEU A 9 -9.11 -18.37 3.91
N GLY A 10 -8.84 -19.22 4.91
CA GLY A 10 -8.72 -20.67 4.68
C GLY A 10 -10.00 -21.30 4.12
N ASP A 11 -11.17 -20.85 4.56
CA ASP A 11 -12.45 -21.37 4.06
C ASP A 11 -12.77 -20.86 2.64
N VAL A 12 -12.37 -19.64 2.30
CA VAL A 12 -12.48 -19.10 0.93
C VAL A 12 -11.60 -19.90 -0.03
N TYR A 13 -10.33 -20.16 0.32
CA TYR A 13 -9.45 -21.00 -0.50
C TYR A 13 -9.94 -22.44 -0.64
N LYS A 14 -10.50 -23.03 0.41
CA LYS A 14 -11.12 -24.38 0.33
C LYS A 14 -12.31 -24.42 -0.61
N ARG A 15 -13.12 -23.37 -0.66
CA ARG A 15 -14.27 -23.28 -1.58
C ARG A 15 -13.83 -23.22 -3.06
N GLN A 16 -12.61 -22.74 -3.33
CA GLN A 16 -12.05 -22.66 -4.67
C GLN A 16 -11.33 -23.94 -5.13
N HIS A 17 -11.41 -25.05 -4.37
CA HIS A 17 -10.73 -26.32 -4.67
C HIS A 17 -9.20 -26.21 -4.82
N GLU A 18 -8.60 -25.24 -4.14
CA GLU A 18 -7.16 -25.04 -4.14
C GLU A 18 -6.42 -26.21 -3.48
N THR A 19 -5.33 -26.64 -4.12
CA THR A 19 -4.38 -27.59 -3.53
C THR A 19 -3.30 -26.83 -2.74
N ASP A 20 -2.70 -27.50 -1.74
CA ASP A 20 -1.61 -26.92 -0.91
C ASP A 20 -2.02 -25.68 -0.11
N ILE A 21 -3.26 -25.69 0.42
CA ILE A 21 -3.82 -24.60 1.22
C ILE A 21 -2.90 -24.23 2.39
N ASP A 22 -2.20 -25.19 2.95
CA ASP A 22 -1.32 -25.02 4.11
C ASP A 22 -0.16 -24.04 3.84
N ARG A 23 0.21 -23.85 2.57
CA ARG A 23 1.24 -22.90 2.16
C ARG A 23 0.70 -21.61 1.54
N LYS A 24 -0.62 -21.57 1.24
CA LYS A 24 -1.28 -20.45 0.57
C LYS A 24 -2.00 -19.49 1.51
N VAL A 25 -2.18 -19.88 2.75
CA VAL A 25 -2.92 -19.10 3.75
C VAL A 25 -2.13 -19.01 5.06
N LEU A 26 -2.00 -17.78 5.57
CA LEU A 26 -1.44 -17.55 6.89
C LEU A 26 -2.37 -18.11 7.97
N ARG A 27 -1.87 -19.04 8.80
CA ARG A 27 -2.63 -19.68 9.87
C ARG A 27 -2.10 -19.30 11.23
N PHE A 28 -3.01 -18.99 12.15
CA PHE A 28 -2.69 -18.72 13.55
C PHE A 28 -2.88 -19.97 14.41
N VAL A 29 -1.94 -20.20 15.32
CA VAL A 29 -2.04 -21.25 16.32
C VAL A 29 -3.05 -20.82 17.38
N PRO A 30 -4.16 -21.58 17.59
CA PRO A 30 -5.14 -21.20 18.59
C PRO A 30 -4.57 -21.38 20.01
N THR A 31 -4.98 -20.52 20.94
CA THR A 31 -4.75 -20.70 22.37
C THR A 31 -5.52 -21.94 22.89
N VAL A 32 -5.24 -22.35 24.11
CA VAL A 32 -6.00 -23.44 24.76
C VAL A 32 -7.50 -23.15 24.89
N GLU A 33 -7.88 -21.87 24.86
CA GLU A 33 -9.27 -21.39 24.87
C GLU A 33 -9.85 -21.26 23.44
N GLY A 34 -9.09 -21.61 22.40
CA GLY A 34 -9.51 -21.53 20.99
C GLY A 34 -9.47 -20.11 20.38
N LYS A 35 -8.83 -19.13 21.06
CA LYS A 35 -8.62 -17.77 20.52
C LYS A 35 -7.40 -17.75 19.62
N THR A 36 -7.37 -16.87 18.63
CA THR A 36 -6.24 -16.67 17.71
C THR A 36 -5.20 -15.69 18.24
N TYR A 37 -5.41 -15.14 19.41
CA TYR A 37 -4.48 -14.28 20.12
C TYR A 37 -4.53 -14.52 21.62
N TYR A 38 -3.45 -14.13 22.32
CA TYR A 38 -3.34 -14.09 23.77
C TYR A 38 -3.07 -12.65 24.21
N PHE A 39 -3.78 -12.16 25.25
CA PHE A 39 -3.53 -10.87 25.88
C PHE A 39 -2.96 -11.12 27.28
N ASP A 40 -1.74 -10.61 27.53
CA ASP A 40 -1.03 -10.81 28.80
C ASP A 40 -1.37 -9.75 29.89
N GLY A 41 -2.28 -8.80 29.56
CA GLY A 41 -2.62 -7.65 30.40
C GLY A 41 -2.05 -6.34 29.87
N GLU A 42 -1.05 -6.39 29.02
CA GLU A 42 -0.36 -5.25 28.44
C GLU A 42 -0.31 -5.31 26.91
N ARG A 43 -0.04 -6.50 26.35
CA ARG A 43 0.20 -6.71 24.94
C ARG A 43 -0.61 -7.88 24.39
N TYR A 44 -0.87 -7.79 23.10
CA TYR A 44 -1.48 -8.87 22.32
C TYR A 44 -0.39 -9.70 21.63
N TRP A 45 -0.48 -11.02 21.78
CA TRP A 45 0.45 -11.99 21.20
C TRP A 45 -0.30 -12.94 20.29
N ARG A 46 0.31 -13.30 19.19
CA ARG A 46 -0.19 -14.37 18.32
C ARG A 46 0.97 -15.15 17.73
N VAL A 47 0.74 -16.40 17.43
CA VAL A 47 1.70 -17.31 16.82
C VAL A 47 1.16 -17.74 15.47
N CYS A 48 1.94 -17.54 14.41
CA CYS A 48 1.61 -18.00 13.07
C CYS A 48 2.32 -19.34 12.80
N VAL A 49 1.64 -20.20 12.04
CA VAL A 49 2.28 -21.41 11.51
C VAL A 49 3.29 -20.99 10.46
N PHE A 50 4.53 -21.45 10.61
CA PHE A 50 5.59 -21.19 9.62
C PHE A 50 5.23 -21.88 8.29
N ILE A 51 5.39 -21.16 7.19
CA ILE A 51 5.19 -21.69 5.83
C ILE A 51 6.56 -22.19 5.33
N PRO A 52 6.75 -23.51 5.23
CA PRO A 52 8.06 -24.06 4.86
C PRO A 52 8.38 -23.81 3.38
N GLU A 53 9.68 -23.85 3.05
CA GLU A 53 10.20 -23.66 1.68
C GLU A 53 9.69 -22.37 1.03
N SER A 54 9.56 -21.30 1.83
CA SER A 54 9.16 -19.98 1.39
C SER A 54 10.30 -18.99 1.52
N GLN A 55 10.30 -18.00 0.67
CA GLN A 55 11.23 -16.86 0.68
C GLN A 55 10.51 -15.56 0.33
N THR A 56 11.07 -14.44 0.74
CA THR A 56 10.68 -13.10 0.29
C THR A 56 11.65 -12.62 -0.77
N LEU A 57 11.21 -11.69 -1.62
CA LEU A 57 12.08 -11.03 -2.61
C LEU A 57 12.52 -9.68 -2.06
N GLU A 58 13.79 -9.33 -2.29
CA GLU A 58 14.33 -7.99 -1.98
C GLU A 58 14.03 -6.99 -3.11
N ALA A 59 13.94 -7.48 -4.34
CA ALA A 59 13.63 -6.69 -5.52
C ALA A 59 12.71 -7.48 -6.45
N VAL A 60 11.97 -6.77 -7.29
CA VAL A 60 11.03 -7.36 -8.24
C VAL A 60 11.58 -7.29 -9.67
N THR A 61 11.19 -8.28 -10.48
CA THR A 61 11.28 -8.27 -11.93
C THR A 61 9.88 -8.03 -12.52
N PRO A 62 9.75 -7.75 -13.83
CA PRO A 62 8.42 -7.70 -14.46
C PRO A 62 7.63 -9.00 -14.26
N GLU A 63 8.26 -10.17 -14.33
CA GLU A 63 7.62 -11.47 -14.13
C GLU A 63 7.06 -11.62 -12.71
N SER A 64 7.88 -11.33 -11.70
CA SER A 64 7.42 -11.40 -10.30
C SER A 64 6.38 -10.32 -9.99
N SER A 65 6.49 -9.13 -10.58
CA SER A 65 5.49 -8.06 -10.43
C SER A 65 4.13 -8.44 -11.00
N TYR A 66 4.10 -9.11 -12.14
CA TYR A 66 2.86 -9.67 -12.69
C TYR A 66 2.21 -10.65 -11.71
N LEU A 67 2.98 -11.61 -11.17
CA LEU A 67 2.48 -12.59 -10.21
C LEU A 67 1.96 -11.94 -8.91
N VAL A 68 2.66 -10.91 -8.42
CA VAL A 68 2.22 -10.13 -7.26
C VAL A 68 0.93 -9.39 -7.57
N GLY A 69 0.80 -8.79 -8.76
CA GLY A 69 -0.43 -8.14 -9.21
C GLY A 69 -1.61 -9.10 -9.25
N VAL A 70 -1.43 -10.29 -9.84
CA VAL A 70 -2.44 -11.36 -9.80
C VAL A 70 -2.86 -11.66 -8.39
N LYS A 71 -1.89 -11.83 -7.48
CA LYS A 71 -2.17 -12.27 -6.10
C LYS A 71 -2.88 -11.22 -5.25
N PHE A 72 -2.52 -9.94 -5.37
CA PHE A 72 -3.26 -8.89 -4.67
C PHE A 72 -4.66 -8.68 -5.26
N GLY A 73 -4.83 -8.76 -6.57
CA GLY A 73 -6.16 -8.74 -7.18
C GLY A 73 -7.05 -9.92 -6.74
N GLU A 74 -6.49 -11.14 -6.65
CA GLU A 74 -7.18 -12.31 -6.07
C GLU A 74 -7.53 -12.10 -4.59
N PHE A 75 -6.60 -11.52 -3.80
CA PHE A 75 -6.81 -11.26 -2.38
C PHE A 75 -8.00 -10.31 -2.16
N GLU A 76 -8.05 -9.19 -2.87
CA GLU A 76 -9.18 -8.26 -2.79
C GLU A 76 -10.48 -8.88 -3.33
N ALA A 77 -10.42 -9.65 -4.43
CA ALA A 77 -11.58 -10.35 -4.98
C ALA A 77 -12.20 -11.33 -3.98
N MET A 78 -11.36 -12.06 -3.22
CA MET A 78 -11.82 -12.98 -2.19
C MET A 78 -12.48 -12.27 -0.99
N LEU A 79 -12.16 -11.02 -0.76
CA LEU A 79 -12.70 -10.23 0.35
C LEU A 79 -13.84 -9.29 -0.09
N ALA A 80 -14.15 -9.24 -1.39
CA ALA A 80 -15.13 -8.31 -1.94
C ALA A 80 -16.57 -8.60 -1.45
N ASP A 81 -16.90 -9.84 -1.14
CA ASP A 81 -18.20 -10.29 -0.64
C ASP A 81 -18.20 -10.70 0.84
N LEU A 82 -17.17 -10.25 1.59
CA LEU A 82 -17.07 -10.56 3.02
C LEU A 82 -18.28 -9.99 3.77
N PRO A 83 -19.09 -10.83 4.45
CA PRO A 83 -20.31 -10.37 5.09
C PRO A 83 -20.04 -9.55 6.37
N GLU A 84 -18.89 -9.75 7.00
CA GLU A 84 -18.50 -9.07 8.21
C GLU A 84 -17.88 -7.69 7.90
N LYS A 85 -18.29 -6.68 8.68
CA LYS A 85 -17.68 -5.36 8.59
C LYS A 85 -16.38 -5.31 9.39
N LEU A 86 -15.27 -5.12 8.71
CA LEU A 86 -14.01 -4.80 9.36
C LEU A 86 -13.97 -3.33 9.76
N GLY A 87 -13.37 -3.05 10.93
CA GLY A 87 -13.03 -1.68 11.32
C GLY A 87 -11.65 -1.31 10.78
N GLU A 88 -11.34 -0.02 10.76
CA GLU A 88 -9.99 0.47 10.50
C GLU A 88 -9.07 0.08 11.65
N THR A 89 -8.01 -0.67 11.38
CA THR A 89 -6.99 -1.06 12.36
C THR A 89 -6.11 0.13 12.72
N ILE A 90 -5.86 0.99 11.75
CA ILE A 90 -5.19 2.28 11.89
C ILE A 90 -6.13 3.34 11.31
N PRO A 91 -6.82 4.15 12.14
CA PRO A 91 -7.73 5.18 11.65
C PRO A 91 -7.03 6.14 10.68
N ASP A 92 -7.71 6.49 9.59
CA ASP A 92 -7.22 7.43 8.58
C ASP A 92 -5.84 7.09 7.99
N PHE A 93 -5.48 5.81 7.93
CA PHE A 93 -4.13 5.38 7.53
C PHE A 93 -3.74 5.93 6.15
N HIS A 94 -4.59 5.74 5.14
CA HIS A 94 -4.38 6.22 3.77
C HIS A 94 -5.39 7.32 3.38
N ASN A 95 -5.89 8.08 4.35
CA ASN A 95 -6.74 9.23 4.11
C ASN A 95 -5.88 10.46 3.77
N MET A 96 -5.85 10.86 2.49
CA MET A 96 -4.99 11.96 2.03
C MET A 96 -5.43 13.32 2.59
N GLU A 97 -6.73 13.55 2.79
CA GLU A 97 -7.22 14.78 3.42
C GLU A 97 -6.68 14.93 4.84
N PHE A 98 -6.70 13.84 5.60
CA PHE A 98 -6.14 13.80 6.94
C PHE A 98 -4.61 14.03 6.94
N ARG A 99 -3.88 13.46 5.98
CA ARG A 99 -2.43 13.69 5.86
C ARG A 99 -2.10 15.15 5.50
N MET A 100 -2.88 15.78 4.63
CA MET A 100 -2.75 17.20 4.35
C MET A 100 -3.08 18.07 5.56
N GLN A 101 -4.11 17.71 6.33
CA GLN A 101 -4.40 18.40 7.59
C GLN A 101 -3.21 18.33 8.55
N GLN A 102 -2.62 17.14 8.74
CA GLN A 102 -1.43 16.97 9.59
C GLN A 102 -0.25 17.83 9.12
N LEU A 103 -0.01 17.91 7.81
CA LEU A 103 1.04 18.79 7.26
C LEU A 103 0.76 20.26 7.57
N ARG A 104 -0.47 20.74 7.34
CA ARG A 104 -0.86 22.13 7.62
C ARG A 104 -0.77 22.48 9.10
N GLU A 105 -1.10 21.54 9.99
CA GLU A 105 -0.92 21.69 11.43
C GLU A 105 0.58 21.77 11.80
N ALA A 106 1.42 20.91 11.22
CA ALA A 106 2.88 20.96 11.41
C ALA A 106 3.47 22.28 10.94
N VAL A 107 3.06 22.78 9.76
CA VAL A 107 3.45 24.08 9.21
C VAL A 107 3.08 25.22 10.15
N ALA A 108 1.84 25.23 10.65
CA ALA A 108 1.34 26.27 11.55
C ALA A 108 2.08 26.29 12.90
N GLN A 109 2.41 25.11 13.42
CA GLN A 109 3.13 24.98 14.71
C GLN A 109 4.63 25.22 14.57
N ASN A 110 5.24 24.78 13.45
CA ASN A 110 6.67 24.85 13.18
C ASN A 110 7.54 24.45 14.40
N ALA A 111 7.19 23.34 15.04
CA ALA A 111 7.71 22.94 16.34
C ALA A 111 9.25 22.82 16.36
N ALA A 112 9.87 22.36 15.28
CA ALA A 112 11.32 22.25 15.16
C ALA A 112 12.01 23.49 14.54
N GLY A 113 11.26 24.54 14.17
CA GLY A 113 11.81 25.75 13.56
C GLY A 113 12.39 25.56 12.15
N ARG A 114 11.91 24.55 11.39
CA ARG A 114 12.50 24.13 10.11
C ARG A 114 11.79 24.68 8.87
N MET A 115 10.72 25.50 9.04
CA MET A 115 9.88 25.99 7.95
C MET A 115 10.61 26.80 6.90
N GLU A 116 11.56 27.65 7.29
CA GLU A 116 12.34 28.47 6.34
C GLU A 116 12.98 27.61 5.24
N LYS A 117 13.48 26.43 5.61
CA LYS A 117 14.13 25.49 4.69
C LYS A 117 13.16 24.80 3.73
N VAL A 118 11.93 24.57 4.15
CA VAL A 118 10.98 23.70 3.42
C VAL A 118 9.78 24.46 2.83
N GLN A 119 9.69 25.78 3.01
CA GLN A 119 8.55 26.57 2.58
C GLN A 119 8.20 26.36 1.10
N SER A 120 9.20 26.43 0.22
CA SER A 120 8.96 26.23 -1.22
C SER A 120 8.43 24.83 -1.55
N LEU A 121 8.86 23.81 -0.81
CA LEU A 121 8.39 22.43 -0.99
C LEU A 121 6.95 22.28 -0.50
N VAL A 122 6.60 22.91 0.63
CA VAL A 122 5.21 22.99 1.12
C VAL A 122 4.32 23.65 0.07
N ASP A 123 4.74 24.78 -0.51
CA ASP A 123 4.00 25.50 -1.53
C ASP A 123 3.79 24.66 -2.81
N GLU A 124 4.80 23.86 -3.21
CA GLU A 124 4.67 22.92 -4.34
C GLU A 124 3.70 21.78 -4.05
N ILE A 125 3.78 21.20 -2.86
CA ILE A 125 2.86 20.13 -2.42
C ILE A 125 1.41 20.66 -2.39
N GLU A 126 1.16 21.85 -1.85
CA GLU A 126 -0.19 22.42 -1.75
C GLU A 126 -0.85 22.65 -3.12
N LYS A 127 -0.09 22.89 -4.20
CA LYS A 127 -0.66 23.05 -5.55
C LYS A 127 -1.43 21.81 -6.04
N ASP A 128 -0.98 20.63 -5.66
CA ASP A 128 -1.55 19.37 -6.10
C ASP A 128 -2.52 18.74 -5.07
N ALA A 129 -2.68 19.38 -3.89
CA ALA A 129 -3.43 18.82 -2.77
C ALA A 129 -4.91 18.53 -3.11
N GLU A 130 -5.58 19.38 -3.89
CA GLU A 130 -6.97 19.17 -4.28
C GLU A 130 -7.14 17.92 -5.15
N GLU A 131 -6.24 17.72 -6.12
CA GLU A 131 -6.22 16.55 -6.99
C GLU A 131 -5.91 15.28 -6.16
N MET A 132 -4.92 15.34 -5.28
CA MET A 132 -4.51 14.19 -4.49
C MET A 132 -5.51 13.81 -3.39
N CYS A 133 -6.41 14.71 -2.97
CA CYS A 133 -7.52 14.43 -2.06
C CYS A 133 -8.81 13.96 -2.77
N ALA A 134 -8.75 13.65 -4.06
CA ALA A 134 -9.95 13.32 -4.84
C ALA A 134 -10.67 12.05 -4.36
N ALA A 135 -9.94 11.04 -3.86
CA ALA A 135 -10.54 9.76 -3.46
C ALA A 135 -11.57 9.92 -2.33
N GLU A 136 -11.26 10.66 -1.28
CA GLU A 136 -12.18 10.88 -0.15
C GLU A 136 -13.40 11.73 -0.57
N ARG A 137 -13.22 12.72 -1.46
CA ARG A 137 -14.33 13.49 -2.03
C ARG A 137 -15.27 12.59 -2.83
N LEU A 138 -14.74 11.77 -3.74
CA LEU A 138 -15.54 10.85 -4.56
C LEU A 138 -16.26 9.79 -3.72
N TYR A 139 -15.65 9.36 -2.62
CA TYR A 139 -16.31 8.47 -1.67
C TYR A 139 -17.52 9.13 -1.02
N ARG A 140 -17.39 10.36 -0.52
CA ARG A 140 -18.51 11.11 0.06
C ARG A 140 -19.63 11.38 -0.95
N GLU A 141 -19.29 11.51 -2.23
CA GLU A 141 -20.25 11.65 -3.33
C GLU A 141 -20.89 10.31 -3.74
N GLY A 142 -20.52 9.19 -3.13
CA GLY A 142 -21.02 7.86 -3.46
C GLY A 142 -20.54 7.30 -4.80
N LYS A 143 -19.49 7.90 -5.39
CA LYS A 143 -18.94 7.50 -6.69
C LYS A 143 -17.84 6.44 -6.56
N LEU A 144 -17.11 6.44 -5.46
CA LEU A 144 -16.00 5.53 -5.19
C LEU A 144 -16.31 4.70 -3.94
N PRO A 145 -16.29 3.37 -4.00
CA PRO A 145 -16.49 2.53 -2.82
C PRO A 145 -15.20 2.38 -2.00
N LYS A 146 -15.32 2.11 -0.69
CA LYS A 146 -14.25 1.48 0.08
C LYS A 146 -14.39 -0.05 0.01
N ARG A 147 -13.26 -0.74 -0.10
CA ARG A 147 -13.15 -2.20 -0.14
C ARG A 147 -12.20 -2.67 0.94
N ILE A 148 -12.15 -3.98 1.20
CA ILE A 148 -11.15 -4.52 2.11
C ILE A 148 -9.84 -4.65 1.35
N CYS A 149 -8.84 -3.88 1.76
CA CYS A 149 -7.50 -3.83 1.19
C CYS A 149 -6.47 -4.30 2.22
N HIS A 150 -5.32 -4.74 1.74
CA HIS A 150 -4.19 -5.14 2.58
C HIS A 150 -3.53 -3.92 3.24
N CYS A 151 -3.40 -2.82 2.51
CA CYS A 151 -2.85 -1.52 2.93
C CYS A 151 -1.35 -1.53 3.33
N ASP A 152 -0.60 -2.58 3.00
CA ASP A 152 0.88 -2.64 3.11
C ASP A 152 1.41 -3.66 2.10
N THR A 153 1.30 -3.34 0.81
CA THR A 153 1.53 -4.28 -0.30
C THR A 153 2.98 -4.35 -0.78
N LYS A 154 3.93 -3.96 0.07
CA LYS A 154 5.35 -4.12 -0.25
C LYS A 154 5.68 -5.60 -0.56
N VAL A 155 6.66 -5.82 -1.44
CA VAL A 155 7.02 -7.17 -1.91
C VAL A 155 7.42 -8.13 -0.80
N SER A 156 7.98 -7.63 0.31
CA SER A 156 8.34 -8.44 1.48
C SER A 156 7.13 -9.04 2.23
N ASN A 157 5.90 -8.55 1.95
CA ASN A 157 4.64 -9.09 2.47
C ASN A 157 4.03 -10.16 1.55
N MET A 158 4.83 -10.65 0.60
CA MET A 158 4.50 -11.76 -0.28
C MET A 158 5.53 -12.87 -0.15
N LEU A 159 5.06 -14.10 0.10
CA LEU A 159 5.93 -15.28 0.10
C LEU A 159 5.94 -15.95 -1.27
N PHE A 160 7.11 -16.40 -1.67
CA PHE A 160 7.37 -17.12 -2.91
C PHE A 160 7.98 -18.49 -2.59
N ASP A 161 7.77 -19.46 -3.46
CA ASP A 161 8.51 -20.72 -3.42
C ASP A 161 9.91 -20.55 -4.06
N LYS A 162 10.71 -21.63 -4.03
CA LYS A 162 12.04 -21.68 -4.64
C LYS A 162 12.05 -21.45 -6.16
N ASP A 163 10.92 -21.68 -6.82
CA ASP A 163 10.77 -21.54 -8.27
C ASP A 163 10.20 -20.17 -8.66
N GLY A 164 10.03 -19.26 -7.67
CA GLY A 164 9.53 -17.90 -7.86
C GLY A 164 8.02 -17.79 -8.00
N LYS A 165 7.26 -18.86 -7.70
CA LYS A 165 5.79 -18.80 -7.68
C LYS A 165 5.31 -18.20 -6.37
N VAL A 166 4.28 -17.38 -6.45
CA VAL A 166 3.65 -16.80 -5.27
C VAL A 166 2.96 -17.88 -4.44
N LEU A 167 3.22 -17.89 -3.14
CA LEU A 167 2.58 -18.76 -2.17
C LEU A 167 1.49 -18.05 -1.40
N CYS A 168 1.84 -17.04 -0.61
CA CYS A 168 0.98 -16.47 0.41
C CYS A 168 1.18 -14.98 0.60
N VAL A 169 0.09 -14.23 0.77
CA VAL A 169 0.11 -12.87 1.31
C VAL A 169 0.23 -12.96 2.83
N ILE A 170 1.14 -12.21 3.40
CA ILE A 170 1.41 -12.19 4.85
C ILE A 170 1.30 -10.76 5.41
N ASP A 171 1.45 -10.62 6.74
CA ASP A 171 1.36 -9.34 7.45
C ASP A 171 -0.02 -8.66 7.28
N LEU A 172 -1.07 -9.38 7.65
CA LEU A 172 -2.47 -8.96 7.48
C LEU A 172 -2.93 -7.92 8.52
N ASP A 173 -2.01 -7.33 9.30
CA ASP A 173 -2.34 -6.43 10.42
C ASP A 173 -2.94 -5.11 9.98
N THR A 174 -2.64 -4.69 8.77
CA THR A 174 -3.14 -3.48 8.13
C THR A 174 -4.36 -3.72 7.23
N THR A 175 -4.88 -4.97 7.19
CA THR A 175 -6.04 -5.28 6.37
C THR A 175 -7.30 -4.62 6.94
N MET A 176 -7.87 -3.69 6.18
CA MET A 176 -8.98 -2.83 6.62
C MET A 176 -9.73 -2.23 5.43
N PRO A 177 -10.92 -1.59 5.66
CA PRO A 177 -11.59 -0.83 4.61
C PRO A 177 -10.73 0.32 4.10
N SER A 178 -10.46 0.35 2.80
CA SER A 178 -9.74 1.42 2.10
C SER A 178 -10.17 1.48 0.63
N PHE A 179 -9.56 2.35 -0.15
CA PHE A 179 -9.69 2.32 -1.59
C PHE A 179 -8.73 1.28 -2.17
N VAL A 180 -9.07 0.62 -3.27
CA VAL A 180 -8.17 -0.27 -4.01
C VAL A 180 -6.84 0.38 -4.36
N PHE A 181 -6.81 1.71 -4.37
CA PHE A 181 -5.61 2.51 -4.55
C PHE A 181 -4.54 2.24 -3.51
N SER A 182 -4.93 1.83 -2.29
CA SER A 182 -4.00 1.49 -1.22
C SER A 182 -3.11 0.32 -1.60
N ASP A 183 -3.69 -0.71 -2.20
CA ASP A 183 -2.92 -1.90 -2.58
C ASP A 183 -2.18 -1.68 -3.90
N PHE A 184 -2.86 -1.10 -4.89
CA PHE A 184 -2.25 -0.82 -6.18
C PHE A 184 -1.12 0.21 -6.10
N GLY A 185 -1.34 1.31 -5.38
CA GLY A 185 -0.39 2.42 -5.30
C GLY A 185 0.80 2.15 -4.39
N ASP A 186 0.61 1.49 -3.25
CA ASP A 186 1.70 1.24 -2.32
C ASP A 186 2.72 0.23 -2.87
N PHE A 187 2.26 -0.83 -3.55
CA PHE A 187 3.18 -1.72 -4.26
C PHE A 187 4.03 -0.94 -5.26
N LEU A 188 3.41 -0.14 -6.12
CA LEU A 188 4.11 0.59 -7.18
C LEU A 188 4.99 1.73 -6.65
N ARG A 189 4.67 2.31 -5.48
CA ARG A 189 5.54 3.26 -4.80
C ARG A 189 6.89 2.63 -4.41
N SER A 190 6.87 1.39 -3.95
CA SER A 190 8.09 0.69 -3.53
C SER A 190 8.76 -0.05 -4.69
N ALA A 191 8.01 -0.86 -5.41
CA ALA A 191 8.54 -1.72 -6.48
C ALA A 191 8.81 -0.98 -7.80
N GLY A 192 8.04 0.07 -8.10
CA GLY A 192 8.21 0.91 -9.28
C GLY A 192 9.28 2.00 -9.14
N ASN A 193 9.85 2.19 -7.96
CA ASN A 193 10.97 3.12 -7.76
C ASN A 193 12.30 2.46 -8.15
N THR A 194 13.11 3.13 -8.96
CA THR A 194 14.45 2.63 -9.36
C THR A 194 15.51 2.82 -8.29
N ALA A 195 15.19 3.51 -7.19
CA ALA A 195 16.11 3.84 -6.11
C ALA A 195 15.50 3.57 -4.73
N PRO A 196 16.30 3.48 -3.66
CA PRO A 196 15.81 3.39 -2.29
C PRO A 196 14.89 4.57 -1.89
N GLU A 197 14.06 4.37 -0.88
CA GLU A 197 13.15 5.39 -0.35
C GLU A 197 13.88 6.64 0.18
N ASP A 198 15.12 6.49 0.61
CA ASP A 198 15.99 7.51 1.19
C ASP A 198 17.18 7.88 0.27
N GLU A 199 17.05 7.71 -1.07
CA GLU A 199 18.09 8.09 -2.03
C GLU A 199 18.28 9.61 -2.06
N PRO A 200 19.47 10.13 -1.72
CA PRO A 200 19.73 11.57 -1.73
C PRO A 200 19.98 12.15 -3.14
N ASP A 201 20.39 11.32 -4.10
CA ASP A 201 20.59 11.75 -5.49
C ASP A 201 19.30 11.57 -6.30
N LEU A 202 18.55 12.67 -6.42
CA LEU A 202 17.26 12.68 -7.12
C LEU A 202 17.37 12.28 -8.60
N ASN A 203 18.54 12.32 -9.22
CA ASN A 203 18.72 11.90 -10.62
C ASN A 203 18.67 10.39 -10.79
N LYS A 204 18.78 9.61 -9.71
CA LYS A 204 18.64 8.15 -9.74
C LYS A 204 17.20 7.68 -9.57
N ILE A 205 16.30 8.59 -9.19
CA ILE A 205 14.91 8.27 -8.90
C ILE A 205 14.10 8.41 -10.18
N HIS A 206 13.64 7.28 -10.71
CA HIS A 206 12.74 7.18 -11.86
C HIS A 206 11.60 6.23 -11.55
N PHE A 207 10.51 6.39 -12.29
CA PHE A 207 9.39 5.45 -12.23
C PHE A 207 9.56 4.37 -13.32
N ASN A 208 9.56 3.10 -12.91
CA ASN A 208 9.78 1.96 -13.79
C ASN A 208 8.46 1.49 -14.43
N MET A 209 8.24 1.86 -15.70
CA MET A 209 7.03 1.51 -16.45
C MET A 209 6.92 0.02 -16.77
N ASP A 210 8.01 -0.75 -16.83
CA ASP A 210 7.93 -2.19 -17.09
C ASP A 210 7.37 -2.92 -15.87
N ILE A 211 7.75 -2.50 -14.66
CA ILE A 211 7.15 -2.98 -13.41
C ILE A 211 5.67 -2.59 -13.34
N PHE A 212 5.33 -1.35 -13.69
CA PHE A 212 3.95 -0.90 -13.75
C PHE A 212 3.10 -1.74 -14.70
N ARG A 213 3.56 -1.93 -15.94
CA ARG A 213 2.81 -2.70 -16.95
C ARG A 213 2.58 -4.14 -16.51
N ALA A 214 3.60 -4.79 -15.96
CA ALA A 214 3.50 -6.15 -15.49
C ALA A 214 2.52 -6.28 -14.31
N PHE A 215 2.67 -5.44 -13.29
CA PHE A 215 1.80 -5.44 -12.12
C PHE A 215 0.34 -5.10 -12.49
N ALA A 216 0.12 -4.01 -13.25
CA ALA A 216 -1.22 -3.58 -13.66
C ALA A 216 -1.95 -4.66 -14.47
N LYS A 217 -1.24 -5.37 -15.36
CA LYS A 217 -1.81 -6.50 -16.10
C LYS A 217 -2.31 -7.58 -15.16
N GLY A 218 -1.45 -8.09 -14.27
CA GLY A 218 -1.83 -9.15 -13.35
C GLY A 218 -2.95 -8.74 -12.40
N TYR A 219 -2.88 -7.52 -11.87
CA TYR A 219 -3.91 -6.99 -10.98
C TYR A 219 -5.28 -6.85 -11.68
N ILE A 220 -5.34 -6.25 -12.86
CA ILE A 220 -6.59 -6.08 -13.60
C ILE A 220 -7.18 -7.43 -14.03
N GLU A 221 -6.36 -8.37 -14.50
CA GLU A 221 -6.83 -9.72 -14.86
C GLU A 221 -7.57 -10.42 -13.72
N SER A 222 -7.13 -10.22 -12.47
CA SER A 222 -7.72 -10.84 -11.28
C SER A 222 -8.81 -9.99 -10.64
N ALA A 223 -8.71 -8.66 -10.70
CA ALA A 223 -9.59 -7.73 -9.97
C ALA A 223 -10.76 -7.20 -10.81
N LYS A 224 -10.70 -7.25 -12.15
CA LYS A 224 -11.72 -6.62 -13.03
C LYS A 224 -13.15 -7.08 -12.78
N SER A 225 -13.36 -8.25 -12.19
CA SER A 225 -14.70 -8.79 -11.93
C SER A 225 -15.44 -8.01 -10.83
N PHE A 226 -14.74 -7.35 -9.93
CA PHE A 226 -15.34 -6.58 -8.84
C PHE A 226 -15.07 -5.07 -8.92
N LEU A 227 -14.06 -4.65 -9.68
CA LEU A 227 -13.74 -3.23 -9.84
C LEU A 227 -14.81 -2.48 -10.65
N THR A 228 -15.15 -1.28 -10.22
CA THR A 228 -15.96 -0.37 -11.02
C THR A 228 -15.13 0.27 -12.14
N PRO A 229 -15.78 0.75 -13.23
CA PRO A 229 -15.05 1.48 -14.28
C PRO A 229 -14.25 2.68 -13.74
N LEU A 230 -14.77 3.40 -12.74
CA LEU A 230 -14.09 4.54 -12.13
C LEU A 230 -12.84 4.11 -11.35
N GLU A 231 -12.91 2.99 -10.61
CA GLU A 231 -11.73 2.45 -9.91
C GLU A 231 -10.62 2.12 -10.90
N ILE A 232 -10.95 1.49 -12.04
CA ILE A 232 -9.97 1.15 -13.08
C ILE A 232 -9.39 2.41 -13.73
N GLU A 233 -10.24 3.37 -14.09
CA GLU A 233 -9.81 4.66 -14.68
C GLU A 233 -8.84 5.41 -13.75
N MET A 234 -9.04 5.29 -12.44
CA MET A 234 -8.24 5.98 -11.41
C MET A 234 -6.99 5.19 -10.95
N LEU A 235 -6.69 4.02 -11.47
CA LEU A 235 -5.46 3.30 -11.08
C LEU A 235 -4.17 4.13 -11.30
N PRO A 236 -4.01 4.91 -12.40
CA PRO A 236 -2.85 5.82 -12.51
C PRO A 236 -2.80 6.91 -11.44
N TYR A 237 -3.94 7.36 -10.94
CA TYR A 237 -4.00 8.27 -9.79
C TYR A 237 -3.39 7.62 -8.53
N ALA A 238 -3.66 6.33 -8.28
CA ALA A 238 -3.07 5.62 -7.15
C ALA A 238 -1.54 5.63 -7.17
N VAL A 239 -0.94 5.51 -8.36
CA VAL A 239 0.52 5.53 -8.54
C VAL A 239 1.13 6.88 -8.18
N MET A 240 0.40 7.97 -8.41
CA MET A 240 0.80 9.31 -7.97
C MET A 240 0.55 9.52 -6.48
N LEU A 241 -0.63 9.08 -6.01
CA LEU A 241 -1.11 9.33 -4.64
C LEU A 241 -0.13 8.82 -3.58
N PHE A 242 0.41 7.62 -3.75
CA PHE A 242 1.19 6.98 -2.68
C PHE A 242 2.55 7.63 -2.44
N PRO A 243 3.39 7.93 -3.44
CA PRO A 243 4.60 8.69 -3.20
C PRO A 243 4.32 10.13 -2.73
N TYR A 244 3.25 10.78 -3.23
CA TYR A 244 2.84 12.09 -2.74
C TYR A 244 2.45 12.03 -1.26
N MET A 245 1.58 11.09 -0.88
CA MET A 245 1.17 10.89 0.53
C MET A 245 2.37 10.64 1.43
N GLN A 246 3.31 9.82 0.99
CA GLN A 246 4.50 9.51 1.79
C GLN A 246 5.43 10.71 1.92
N ALA A 247 5.58 11.52 0.87
CA ALA A 247 6.30 12.79 0.95
C ALA A 247 5.65 13.74 1.97
N VAL A 248 4.33 13.89 1.94
CA VAL A 248 3.57 14.70 2.91
C VAL A 248 3.79 14.23 4.34
N ARG A 249 3.76 12.92 4.57
CA ARG A 249 3.97 12.33 5.92
C ARG A 249 5.38 12.55 6.44
N PHE A 250 6.40 12.34 5.61
CA PHE A 250 7.80 12.59 5.99
C PHE A 250 8.05 14.08 6.24
N LEU A 251 7.46 14.96 5.42
CA LEU A 251 7.61 16.40 5.59
C LEU A 251 6.96 16.88 6.89
N ALA A 252 5.75 16.43 7.18
CA ALA A 252 5.07 16.77 8.42
C ALA A 252 5.88 16.34 9.66
N ASP A 253 6.43 15.12 9.63
CA ASP A 253 7.26 14.62 10.73
C ASP A 253 8.58 15.37 10.83
N TYR A 254 9.23 15.73 9.72
CA TYR A 254 10.42 16.57 9.72
C TYR A 254 10.18 17.95 10.35
N ILE A 255 9.07 18.62 10.00
CA ILE A 255 8.69 19.91 10.58
C ILE A 255 8.40 19.78 12.08
N ASN A 256 7.84 18.64 12.52
CA ASN A 256 7.55 18.33 13.91
C ASN A 256 8.78 17.88 14.74
N GLY A 257 9.95 17.70 14.11
CA GLY A 257 11.19 17.33 14.79
C GLY A 257 11.46 15.82 14.83
N ASP A 258 11.00 15.08 13.83
CA ASP A 258 11.26 13.64 13.62
C ASP A 258 10.78 12.75 14.78
N THR A 259 9.51 12.92 15.15
CA THR A 259 8.92 12.27 16.34
C THR A 259 8.22 10.95 16.05
N TYR A 260 7.85 10.71 14.79
CA TYR A 260 7.09 9.53 14.37
C TYR A 260 7.96 8.47 13.69
N TYR A 261 8.73 8.85 12.68
CA TYR A 261 9.57 7.91 11.95
C TYR A 261 10.97 7.77 12.56
N GLN A 262 11.46 6.54 12.60
CA GLN A 262 12.85 6.29 12.97
C GLN A 262 13.80 6.91 11.95
N ILE A 263 14.71 7.78 12.41
CA ILE A 263 15.71 8.44 11.59
C ILE A 263 17.10 7.86 11.85
N LYS A 264 17.94 7.84 10.80
CA LYS A 264 19.35 7.43 10.88
C LYS A 264 20.28 8.64 11.10
N TYR A 265 19.83 9.83 10.69
CA TYR A 265 20.55 11.11 10.80
C TYR A 265 19.55 12.27 10.75
N ALA A 266 19.96 13.46 11.15
CA ALA A 266 19.07 14.62 11.40
C ALA A 266 18.21 15.07 10.19
N GLU A 267 18.70 14.86 8.96
CA GLU A 267 17.99 15.27 7.73
C GLU A 267 17.27 14.10 7.04
N HIS A 268 17.17 12.94 7.67
CA HIS A 268 16.71 11.71 7.02
C HIS A 268 15.28 11.84 6.47
N ASN A 269 14.33 12.37 7.26
CA ASN A 269 12.97 12.58 6.78
C ASN A 269 12.88 13.67 5.70
N TYR A 270 13.75 14.66 5.70
CA TYR A 270 13.83 15.63 4.61
C TYR A 270 14.32 14.98 3.30
N VAL A 271 15.35 14.14 3.37
CA VAL A 271 15.83 13.37 2.21
C VAL A 271 14.73 12.45 1.67
N ARG A 272 14.06 11.72 2.55
CA ARG A 272 12.91 10.88 2.18
C ARG A 272 11.79 11.68 1.53
N THR A 273 11.48 12.86 2.06
CA THR A 273 10.47 13.75 1.47
C THR A 273 10.82 14.08 0.02
N LEU A 274 12.07 14.53 -0.21
CA LEU A 274 12.54 14.89 -1.56
C LEU A 274 12.50 13.68 -2.51
N ALA A 275 12.94 12.53 -2.03
CA ALA A 275 12.95 11.30 -2.82
C ALA A 275 11.52 10.87 -3.22
N GLN A 276 10.57 10.86 -2.27
CA GLN A 276 9.19 10.50 -2.57
C GLN A 276 8.47 11.55 -3.43
N TYR A 277 8.74 12.84 -3.22
CA TYR A 277 8.19 13.88 -4.06
C TYR A 277 8.74 13.81 -5.50
N LYS A 278 10.02 13.48 -5.65
CA LYS A 278 10.61 13.21 -6.97
C LYS A 278 9.94 12.02 -7.66
N LEU A 279 9.72 10.92 -6.94
CA LEU A 279 9.03 9.75 -7.47
C LEU A 279 7.59 10.09 -7.90
N TYR A 280 6.88 10.90 -7.10
CA TYR A 280 5.57 11.44 -7.48
C TYR A 280 5.62 12.19 -8.81
N GLN A 281 6.60 13.07 -9.00
CA GLN A 281 6.76 13.82 -10.26
C GLN A 281 7.03 12.90 -11.46
N GLU A 282 7.85 11.86 -11.29
CA GLU A 282 8.12 10.87 -12.32
C GLU A 282 6.85 10.06 -12.68
N ALA A 283 6.11 9.60 -11.66
CA ALA A 283 4.84 8.92 -11.85
C ALA A 283 3.83 9.80 -12.58
N ARG A 284 3.72 11.10 -12.20
CA ARG A 284 2.82 12.07 -12.85
C ARG A 284 3.12 12.24 -14.35
N ARG A 285 4.39 12.27 -14.73
CA ARG A 285 4.80 12.34 -16.15
C ARG A 285 4.38 11.11 -16.93
N ALA A 286 4.35 9.94 -16.28
CA ALA A 286 4.01 8.67 -16.90
C ALA A 286 2.48 8.41 -17.00
N VAL A 287 1.63 9.23 -16.35
CA VAL A 287 0.16 9.04 -16.33
C VAL A 287 -0.46 8.85 -17.73
N PRO A 288 -0.13 9.64 -18.76
CA PRO A 288 -0.71 9.42 -20.08
C PRO A 288 -0.44 8.00 -20.62
N GLU A 289 0.78 7.52 -20.49
CA GLU A 289 1.18 6.17 -20.92
C GLU A 289 0.52 5.08 -20.05
N MET A 290 0.38 5.32 -18.74
CA MET A 290 -0.35 4.41 -17.84
C MET A 290 -1.82 4.26 -18.25
N LYS A 291 -2.49 5.36 -18.57
CA LYS A 291 -3.89 5.37 -19.03
C LYS A 291 -4.07 4.62 -20.35
N GLU A 292 -3.19 4.86 -21.31
CA GLU A 292 -3.19 4.14 -22.59
C GLU A 292 -3.01 2.64 -22.38
N TYR A 293 -2.05 2.26 -21.57
CA TYR A 293 -1.79 0.84 -21.27
C TYR A 293 -2.97 0.16 -20.57
N ILE A 294 -3.53 0.77 -19.51
CA ILE A 294 -4.71 0.23 -18.81
C ILE A 294 -5.88 0.07 -19.79
N SER A 295 -6.12 1.07 -20.63
CA SER A 295 -7.19 1.00 -21.64
C SER A 295 -7.00 -0.16 -22.63
N SER A 296 -5.76 -0.55 -22.92
CA SER A 296 -5.45 -1.68 -23.78
C SER A 296 -5.71 -3.06 -23.14
N LEU A 297 -5.89 -3.12 -21.82
CA LEU A 297 -6.15 -4.36 -21.07
C LEU A 297 -7.65 -4.68 -20.91
N LEU A 298 -8.53 -3.72 -21.22
CA LEU A 298 -9.99 -3.83 -21.04
C LEU A 298 -10.69 -4.36 -22.29
#